data_2955921c5560462e3ec8a67d9cd5fccd
#
_entry.id   2955921c5560462e3ec8a67d9cd5fccd
#
_cell.length_a   1.000
_cell.length_b   1.000
_cell.length_c   1.000
_cell.angle_alpha   90.00
_cell.angle_beta   90.00
_cell.angle_gamma   90.00
#
_symmetry.space_group_name_H-M   'P 1'
#
loop_
_entity.id
_entity.type
_entity.pdbx_description
1 polymer ?
#
loop_
_entity_poly.entity_id
_entity_poly.type
_entity_poly.pdbx_seq_one_letter_code
_entity_poly.pdbx_strand_id
1 'polypeptide(L)'
;MAKGALFVGWGALITGREKAAKQVLGEALQYLHRLEQEGTLDSIEVAALEPHGGELEGFVLVKGEKEALARLRVDDEFVRMIVGVQLVHNKVGVVGAYTGAEMQALFGMWDEQEDRLL
;
A
#
# COMPACT_ATOMS: atom_id res chain seq x y z
N MET A 1 14.75 -4.08 -14.77
CA MET A 1 14.69 -3.79 -13.32
C MET A 1 13.49 -4.49 -12.74
N ALA A 2 13.63 -5.01 -11.52
CA ALA A 2 12.54 -5.75 -10.89
C ALA A 2 11.44 -4.82 -10.43
N LYS A 3 10.20 -5.20 -10.71
CA LYS A 3 9.01 -4.46 -10.30
C LYS A 3 8.44 -5.05 -9.01
N GLY A 4 7.70 -4.24 -8.29
CA GLY A 4 7.03 -4.66 -7.07
C GLY A 4 5.82 -3.80 -6.78
N ALA A 5 5.19 -4.07 -5.65
CA ALA A 5 4.04 -3.31 -5.19
C ALA A 5 4.06 -3.19 -3.67
N LEU A 6 3.50 -2.08 -3.17
CA LEU A 6 3.21 -1.88 -1.76
C LEU A 6 1.71 -1.73 -1.59
N PHE A 7 1.20 -2.44 -0.62
CA PHE A 7 -0.19 -2.33 -0.19
C PHE A 7 -0.22 -1.53 1.11
N VAL A 8 -0.99 -0.45 1.13
CA VAL A 8 -1.25 0.33 2.33
C VAL A 8 -2.74 0.24 2.61
N GLY A 9 -3.11 -0.48 3.66
CA GLY A 9 -4.51 -0.70 4.00
C GLY A 9 -4.89 -0.03 5.31
N TRP A 10 -6.17 0.29 5.45
CA TRP A 10 -6.69 0.89 6.69
C TRP A 10 -8.05 0.32 7.01
N GLY A 11 -8.35 0.31 8.31
CA GLY A 11 -9.61 -0.15 8.84
C GLY A 11 -10.54 0.99 9.20
N ALA A 12 -11.36 0.74 10.20
CA ALA A 12 -12.42 1.65 10.59
C ALA A 12 -11.89 3.03 11.00
N LEU A 13 -12.62 4.05 10.62
CA LEU A 13 -12.40 5.42 11.02
C LEU A 13 -12.54 5.55 12.53
N ILE A 14 -11.62 6.26 13.18
CA ILE A 14 -11.72 6.55 14.61
C ILE A 14 -12.80 7.61 14.80
N THR A 15 -13.80 7.28 15.61
CA THR A 15 -14.94 8.17 15.88
C THR A 15 -14.48 9.53 16.36
N GLY A 16 -15.04 10.58 15.79
CA GLY A 16 -14.69 11.96 16.12
C GLY A 16 -13.58 12.55 15.27
N ARG A 17 -12.93 11.73 14.43
CA ARG A 17 -11.79 12.18 13.60
C ARG A 17 -12.12 12.21 12.11
N GLU A 18 -13.40 12.30 11.76
CA GLU A 18 -13.86 12.25 10.37
C GLU A 18 -13.27 13.37 9.51
N LYS A 19 -13.22 14.58 10.06
CA LYS A 19 -12.67 15.75 9.36
C LYS A 19 -11.16 15.58 9.14
N ALA A 20 -10.45 15.15 10.18
CA ALA A 20 -9.01 14.90 10.10
C ALA A 20 -8.70 13.79 9.10
N ALA A 21 -9.53 12.75 9.04
CA ALA A 21 -9.35 11.64 8.12
C ALA A 21 -9.42 12.09 6.66
N LYS A 22 -10.36 13.00 6.33
CA LYS A 22 -10.45 13.55 4.97
C LYS A 22 -9.20 14.35 4.61
N GLN A 23 -8.69 15.13 5.56
CA GLN A 23 -7.46 15.89 5.35
C GLN A 23 -6.26 14.95 5.12
N VAL A 24 -6.12 13.94 5.97
CA VAL A 24 -5.03 12.96 5.87
C VAL A 24 -5.08 12.24 4.53
N LEU A 25 -6.26 11.79 4.09
CA LEU A 25 -6.41 11.11 2.81
C LEU A 25 -6.03 12.03 1.65
N GLY A 26 -6.51 13.27 1.68
CA GLY A 26 -6.20 14.25 0.64
C GLY A 26 -4.70 14.52 0.52
N GLU A 27 -4.02 14.71 1.65
CA GLU A 27 -2.58 14.95 1.68
C GLU A 27 -1.80 13.72 1.21
N ALA A 28 -2.23 12.53 1.63
CA ALA A 28 -1.60 11.28 1.21
C ALA A 28 -1.70 11.09 -0.30
N LEU A 29 -2.87 11.32 -0.88
CA LEU A 29 -3.07 11.18 -2.32
C LEU A 29 -2.27 12.21 -3.11
N GLN A 30 -2.19 13.46 -2.64
CA GLN A 30 -1.36 14.47 -3.27
C GLN A 30 0.10 14.06 -3.29
N TYR A 31 0.60 13.55 -2.18
CA TYR A 31 1.98 13.08 -2.05
C TYR A 31 2.25 11.93 -3.04
N LEU A 32 1.40 10.93 -3.06
CA LEU A 32 1.59 9.76 -3.93
C LEU A 32 1.46 10.12 -5.40
N HIS A 33 0.50 10.97 -5.76
CA HIS A 33 0.35 11.44 -7.15
C HIS A 33 1.56 12.25 -7.61
N ARG A 34 2.14 13.05 -6.72
CA ARG A 34 3.38 13.77 -7.05
C ARG A 34 4.50 12.80 -7.39
N LEU A 35 4.66 11.75 -6.60
CA LEU A 35 5.69 10.73 -6.86
C LEU A 35 5.43 9.99 -8.17
N GLU A 36 4.18 9.73 -8.50
CA GLU A 36 3.82 9.13 -9.78
C GLU A 36 4.16 10.05 -10.95
N GLN A 37 3.81 11.32 -10.84
CA GLN A 37 4.10 12.30 -11.89
C GLN A 37 5.60 12.53 -12.09
N GLU A 38 6.38 12.43 -11.04
CA GLU A 38 7.85 12.55 -11.09
C GLU A 38 8.52 11.29 -11.65
N GLY A 39 7.76 10.21 -11.83
CA GLY A 39 8.30 8.94 -12.31
C GLY A 39 8.94 8.07 -11.23
N THR A 40 8.86 8.48 -9.96
CA THR A 40 9.35 7.68 -8.83
C THR A 40 8.52 6.42 -8.64
N LEU A 41 7.22 6.53 -8.90
CA LEU A 41 6.27 5.40 -8.87
C LEU A 41 5.67 5.21 -10.26
N ASP A 42 5.37 3.97 -10.60
CA ASP A 42 4.73 3.65 -11.88
C ASP A 42 3.24 3.95 -11.85
N SER A 43 2.58 3.58 -10.76
CA SER A 43 1.13 3.79 -10.63
C SER A 43 0.70 3.73 -9.16
N ILE A 44 -0.43 4.36 -8.89
CA ILE A 44 -1.13 4.23 -7.63
C ILE A 44 -2.59 3.92 -7.92
N GLU A 45 -3.19 3.07 -7.10
CA GLU A 45 -4.60 2.73 -7.22
C GLU A 45 -5.22 2.77 -5.82
N VAL A 46 -6.23 3.59 -5.66
CA VAL A 46 -6.93 3.78 -4.39
C VAL A 46 -8.30 3.13 -4.48
N ALA A 47 -8.66 2.38 -3.47
CA ALA A 47 -9.97 1.75 -3.40
C ALA A 47 -10.58 1.96 -2.02
N ALA A 48 -11.83 2.36 -1.99
CA ALA A 48 -12.65 2.32 -0.79
C ALA A 48 -13.59 1.14 -0.95
N LEU A 49 -13.68 0.31 0.06
CA LEU A 49 -14.50 -0.90 -0.01
C LEU A 49 -15.90 -0.64 0.48
N GLU A 50 -16.88 -1.26 -0.18
CA GLU A 50 -18.23 -1.30 0.33
C GLU A 50 -18.28 -2.10 1.62
N PRO A 51 -19.27 -1.88 2.49
CA PRO A 51 -19.42 -2.68 3.71
C PRO A 51 -19.48 -4.18 3.38
N HIS A 52 -18.62 -4.96 4.05
CA HIS A 52 -18.48 -6.40 3.73
C HIS A 52 -18.27 -7.27 4.97
N GLY A 53 -18.39 -6.67 6.16
CA GLY A 53 -18.26 -7.40 7.43
C GLY A 53 -16.81 -7.63 7.88
N GLY A 54 -15.82 -7.31 7.07
CA GLY A 54 -14.40 -7.41 7.43
C GLY A 54 -13.86 -6.09 7.99
N GLU A 55 -12.59 -6.12 8.40
CA GLU A 55 -11.94 -4.96 9.02
C GLU A 55 -11.37 -3.97 8.01
N LEU A 56 -11.01 -4.42 6.82
CA LEU A 56 -10.41 -3.56 5.80
C LEU A 56 -11.47 -2.65 5.20
N GLU A 57 -11.25 -1.34 5.28
CA GLU A 57 -12.17 -0.33 4.75
C GLU A 57 -11.71 0.23 3.42
N GLY A 58 -10.41 0.23 3.20
CA GLY A 58 -9.84 0.72 1.95
C GLY A 58 -8.36 0.48 1.88
N PHE A 59 -7.79 0.75 0.71
CA PHE A 59 -6.35 0.59 0.52
C PHE A 59 -5.85 1.45 -0.63
N VAL A 60 -4.54 1.61 -0.66
CA VAL A 60 -3.84 2.10 -1.84
C VAL A 60 -2.82 1.04 -2.26
N LEU A 61 -2.79 0.72 -3.54
CA LEU A 61 -1.79 -0.16 -4.12
C LEU A 61 -0.82 0.70 -4.92
N VAL A 62 0.45 0.66 -4.53
CA VAL A 62 1.50 1.47 -5.12
C VAL A 62 2.44 0.54 -5.87
N LYS A 63 2.67 0.80 -7.15
CA LYS A 63 3.54 -0.03 -7.98
C LYS A 63 4.76 0.76 -8.44
N GLY A 64 5.88 0.07 -8.56
CA GLY A 64 7.10 0.68 -9.03
C GLY A 64 8.27 -0.29 -9.00
N GLU A 65 9.47 0.23 -9.21
CA GLU A 65 10.69 -0.54 -9.05
C GLU A 65 10.83 -0.97 -7.59
N LYS A 66 11.24 -2.20 -7.35
CA LYS A 66 11.41 -2.74 -5.97
C LYS A 66 12.32 -1.86 -5.13
N GLU A 67 13.42 -1.39 -5.73
CA GLU A 67 14.37 -0.54 -5.01
C GLU A 67 13.76 0.81 -4.64
N ALA A 68 12.98 1.40 -5.54
CA ALA A 68 12.28 2.65 -5.27
C ALA A 68 11.26 2.49 -4.14
N LEU A 69 10.53 1.37 -4.13
CA LEU A 69 9.56 1.08 -3.08
C LEU A 69 10.25 0.85 -1.73
N ALA A 70 11.40 0.18 -1.73
CA ALA A 70 12.17 -0.02 -0.50
C ALA A 70 12.64 1.31 0.09
N ARG A 71 13.11 2.23 -0.76
CA ARG A 71 13.51 3.57 -0.34
C ARG A 71 12.32 4.37 0.18
N LEU A 72 11.17 4.24 -0.49
CA LEU A 72 9.95 4.92 -0.09
C LEU A 72 9.55 4.58 1.34
N ARG A 73 9.61 3.30 1.69
CA ARG A 73 9.18 2.81 3.02
C ARG A 73 9.96 3.44 4.16
N VAL A 74 11.20 3.87 3.94
CA VAL A 74 12.06 4.48 4.97
C VAL A 74 12.15 6.00 4.81
N ASP A 75 11.49 6.56 3.81
CA ASP A 75 11.47 8.01 3.60
C ASP A 75 10.61 8.70 4.67
N ASP A 76 11.11 9.79 5.23
CA ASP A 76 10.44 10.49 6.33
C ASP A 76 9.04 10.98 5.94
N GLU A 77 8.86 11.45 4.73
CA GLU A 77 7.55 11.95 4.28
C GLU A 77 6.53 10.82 4.21
N PHE A 78 6.95 9.65 3.72
CA PHE A 78 6.10 8.46 3.69
C PHE A 78 5.74 8.01 5.11
N VAL A 79 6.72 7.97 6.01
CA VAL A 79 6.48 7.57 7.41
C VAL A 79 5.51 8.54 8.08
N ARG A 80 5.66 9.85 7.86
CA ARG A 80 4.70 10.85 8.39
C ARG A 80 3.31 10.63 7.87
N MET A 81 3.18 10.28 6.58
CA MET A 81 1.89 9.95 5.98
C MET A 81 1.24 8.77 6.70
N ILE A 82 2.00 7.70 6.92
CA ILE A 82 1.48 6.50 7.60
C ILE A 82 1.09 6.84 9.05
N VAL A 83 1.89 7.61 9.77
CA VAL A 83 1.54 8.06 11.12
C VAL A 83 0.21 8.83 11.11
N GLY A 84 0.02 9.70 10.12
CA GLY A 84 -1.24 10.43 9.96
C GLY A 84 -2.43 9.49 9.77
N VAL A 85 -2.27 8.47 8.94
CA VAL A 85 -3.32 7.46 8.73
C VAL A 85 -3.63 6.72 10.03
N GLN A 86 -2.60 6.35 10.78
CA GLN A 86 -2.76 5.64 12.07
C GLN A 86 -3.50 6.48 13.11
N LEU A 87 -3.41 7.80 13.02
CA LEU A 87 -4.10 8.69 13.96
C LEU A 87 -5.59 8.81 13.69
N VAL A 88 -6.05 8.43 12.50
CA VAL A 88 -7.45 8.59 12.11
C VAL A 88 -8.16 7.28 11.76
N HIS A 89 -7.41 6.20 11.55
CA HIS A 89 -7.96 4.88 11.25
C HIS A 89 -7.36 3.79 12.13
N ASN A 90 -8.14 2.76 12.39
CA ASN A 90 -7.67 1.53 13.02
C ASN A 90 -7.08 0.59 11.97
N LYS A 91 -6.30 -0.38 12.43
CA LYS A 91 -5.82 -1.50 11.59
C LYS A 91 -5.09 -1.03 10.33
N VAL A 92 -4.18 -0.09 10.50
CA VAL A 92 -3.34 0.40 9.39
C VAL A 92 -2.17 -0.57 9.20
N GLY A 93 -1.94 -0.95 7.95
CA GLY A 93 -0.82 -1.83 7.63
C GLY A 93 -0.17 -1.45 6.31
N VAL A 94 1.14 -1.67 6.23
CA VAL A 94 1.93 -1.49 5.01
C VAL A 94 2.66 -2.79 4.76
N VAL A 95 2.47 -3.36 3.57
CA VAL A 95 3.07 -4.65 3.23
C VAL A 95 3.37 -4.72 1.75
N GLY A 96 4.43 -5.44 1.40
CA GLY A 96 4.73 -5.73 0.01
C GLY A 96 3.67 -6.66 -0.58
N ALA A 97 3.40 -6.50 -1.87
CA ALA A 97 2.43 -7.30 -2.58
C ALA A 97 3.02 -7.82 -3.89
N TYR A 98 2.56 -8.99 -4.30
CA TYR A 98 2.93 -9.60 -5.57
C TYR A 98 1.79 -9.41 -6.54
N THR A 99 2.08 -8.85 -7.72
CA THR A 99 1.06 -8.64 -8.76
C THR A 99 1.63 -9.03 -10.12
N GLY A 100 0.77 -9.41 -11.05
CA GLY A 100 1.18 -9.69 -12.44
C GLY A 100 2.31 -10.73 -12.54
N ALA A 101 3.39 -10.34 -13.19
CA ALA A 101 4.53 -11.24 -13.43
C ALA A 101 5.21 -11.68 -12.13
N GLU A 102 5.26 -10.80 -11.11
CA GLU A 102 5.85 -11.14 -9.81
C GLU A 102 5.04 -12.22 -9.10
N MET A 103 3.72 -12.20 -9.25
CA MET A 103 2.87 -13.23 -8.67
C MET A 103 3.11 -14.58 -9.35
N GLN A 104 3.30 -14.59 -10.67
CA GLN A 104 3.62 -15.80 -11.39
C GLN A 104 4.97 -16.37 -11.00
N ALA A 105 5.97 -15.51 -10.81
CA ALA A 105 7.27 -15.93 -10.32
C ALA A 105 7.18 -16.54 -8.92
N LEU A 106 6.34 -15.95 -8.05
CA LEU A 106 6.08 -16.49 -6.71
C LEU A 106 5.47 -17.89 -6.78
N PHE A 107 4.49 -18.10 -7.66
CA PHE A 107 3.88 -19.42 -7.85
C PHE A 107 4.91 -20.44 -8.34
N GLY A 108 5.83 -20.04 -9.22
CA GLY A 108 6.92 -20.89 -9.65
C GLY A 108 7.81 -21.34 -8.48
N MET A 109 8.16 -20.41 -7.59
CA MET A 109 8.93 -20.75 -6.40
C MET A 109 8.15 -21.66 -5.45
N TRP A 110 6.85 -21.44 -5.36
CA TRP A 110 5.97 -22.30 -4.57
C TRP A 110 6.00 -23.73 -5.08
N ASP A 111 5.84 -23.91 -6.40
CA ASP A 111 5.89 -25.24 -7.02
C ASP A 111 7.24 -25.94 -6.81
N GLU A 112 8.33 -25.21 -6.95
CA GLU A 112 9.67 -25.71 -6.68
C GLU A 112 9.81 -26.22 -5.25
N GLN A 113 9.36 -25.44 -4.28
CA GLN A 113 9.46 -25.81 -2.89
C GLN A 113 8.54 -26.97 -2.54
N GLU A 114 7.37 -27.03 -3.14
CA GLU A 114 6.45 -28.14 -2.98
C GLU A 114 7.08 -29.45 -3.46
N ASP A 115 7.68 -29.44 -4.66
CA ASP A 115 8.35 -30.60 -5.22
C ASP A 115 9.52 -31.03 -4.34
N ARG A 116 10.26 -30.10 -3.78
CA ARG A 116 11.41 -30.40 -2.94
C ARG A 116 11.03 -30.92 -1.55
N LEU A 117 9.96 -30.37 -0.95
CA LEU A 117 9.62 -30.62 0.45
C LEU A 117 8.53 -31.67 0.67
N LEU A 118 7.68 -31.84 -0.32
CA LEU A 118 6.53 -32.74 -0.23
C LEU A 118 6.58 -33.84 -1.29
#